data_c7f00d1a566d0d69578cf4a832496f6a
#
_entry.id   c7f00d1a566d0d69578cf4a832496f6a
#
_cell.length_a   1.000
_cell.length_b   1.000
_cell.length_c   1.000
_cell.angle_alpha   90.00
_cell.angle_beta   90.00
_cell.angle_gamma   90.00
#
_symmetry.space_group_name_H-M   'P 1'
#
loop_
_entity.id
_entity.type
_entity.pdbx_description
1 polymer ?
#
loop_
_entity_poly.entity_id
_entity_poly.type
_entity_poly.pdbx_seq_one_letter_code
_entity_poly.pdbx_strand_id
1 'polypeptide(L)'
;MKISDIQTFIVDAGWRPWMFVKVETDEGLVGWGECSDGKSPHGIEGVIRDLKPSLIGKDPRAFEMRFIEMSINTRQSRWGVAAKALAGLDCAFIDIKAKYHGISVAELFGGPTRDKVRVYWSHCGSSRIRHSDILGTPPIETWADVTALGKEVKSRGFTALKTNVLLPGENATFGGGSVGGSGTTDQIAPKWLIPHIETLIGTFRDAVGDDIDLNLDLNFHFKTEGCLRIAKVLEQFDMLWLEIDMYEPYSLRQIKDSTSTRICTGENLFYMEQYLPYFQNH
;
A
#
# COMPACT_ATOMS: atom_id res chain seq x y z
N MET A 1 20.37 -4.43 -28.63
CA MET A 1 19.15 -4.93 -27.90
C MET A 1 18.00 -4.00 -28.16
N LYS A 2 16.85 -4.55 -28.52
CA LYS A 2 15.63 -3.79 -28.81
C LYS A 2 14.43 -4.52 -28.22
N ILE A 3 13.44 -3.80 -27.73
CA ILE A 3 12.16 -4.36 -27.30
C ILE A 3 11.48 -5.01 -28.52
N SER A 4 11.22 -6.31 -28.42
CA SER A 4 10.54 -7.10 -29.46
C SER A 4 9.04 -7.27 -29.17
N ASP A 5 8.67 -7.40 -27.88
CA ASP A 5 7.26 -7.51 -27.47
C ASP A 5 7.05 -7.00 -26.04
N ILE A 6 5.81 -6.61 -25.74
CA ILE A 6 5.31 -6.26 -24.40
C ILE A 6 3.99 -6.97 -24.19
N GLN A 7 3.86 -7.72 -23.10
CA GLN A 7 2.69 -8.51 -22.74
C GLN A 7 2.25 -8.16 -21.32
N THR A 8 0.95 -8.24 -21.06
CA THR A 8 0.36 -8.02 -19.75
C THR A 8 -0.33 -9.27 -19.25
N PHE A 9 -0.28 -9.51 -17.94
CA PHE A 9 -0.89 -10.66 -17.28
C PHE A 9 -1.69 -10.17 -16.08
N ILE A 10 -2.99 -10.42 -16.10
CA ILE A 10 -3.89 -10.18 -14.97
C ILE A 10 -4.12 -11.53 -14.30
N VAL A 11 -3.68 -11.67 -13.07
CA VAL A 11 -3.74 -12.91 -12.30
C VAL A 11 -4.71 -12.74 -11.15
N ASP A 12 -5.68 -13.63 -11.02
CA ASP A 12 -6.56 -13.66 -9.85
C ASP A 12 -5.78 -14.20 -8.65
N ALA A 13 -5.54 -13.31 -7.67
CA ALA A 13 -4.88 -13.67 -6.41
C ALA A 13 -5.89 -14.02 -5.30
N GLY A 14 -7.16 -14.28 -5.65
CA GLY A 14 -8.23 -14.67 -4.75
C GLY A 14 -8.96 -13.49 -4.11
N TRP A 15 -8.26 -12.45 -3.69
CA TRP A 15 -8.85 -11.28 -3.02
C TRP A 15 -8.77 -9.98 -3.83
N ARG A 16 -7.84 -9.91 -4.77
CA ARG A 16 -7.72 -8.84 -5.78
C ARG A 16 -6.91 -9.34 -6.97
N PRO A 17 -7.09 -8.73 -8.16
CA PRO A 17 -6.23 -9.02 -9.29
C PRO A 17 -4.82 -8.49 -9.05
N TRP A 18 -3.82 -9.27 -9.43
CA TRP A 18 -2.45 -8.82 -9.61
C TRP A 18 -2.15 -8.64 -11.09
N MET A 19 -1.40 -7.60 -11.41
CA MET A 19 -1.05 -7.30 -12.78
C MET A 19 0.45 -7.21 -12.97
N PHE A 20 0.93 -8.00 -13.93
CA PHE A 20 2.34 -8.02 -14.32
C PHE A 20 2.49 -7.59 -15.77
N VAL A 21 3.64 -6.98 -16.08
CA VAL A 21 4.07 -6.69 -17.43
C VAL A 21 5.36 -7.45 -17.71
N LYS A 22 5.43 -8.08 -18.90
CA LYS A 22 6.59 -8.77 -19.43
C LYS A 22 7.09 -7.99 -20.63
N VAL A 23 8.37 -7.67 -20.67
CA VAL A 23 9.05 -7.05 -21.80
C VAL A 23 10.06 -8.02 -22.37
N GLU A 24 9.94 -8.33 -23.65
CA GLU A 24 10.86 -9.21 -24.38
C GLU A 24 11.81 -8.39 -25.26
N THR A 25 12.99 -8.92 -25.49
CA THR A 25 14.00 -8.30 -26.35
C THR A 25 14.40 -9.22 -27.50
N ASP A 26 14.91 -8.63 -28.59
CA ASP A 26 15.46 -9.34 -29.77
C ASP A 26 16.72 -10.17 -29.46
N GLU A 27 17.32 -9.97 -28.28
CA GLU A 27 18.48 -10.76 -27.80
C GLU A 27 18.08 -11.83 -26.78
N GLY A 28 16.77 -12.05 -26.55
CA GLY A 28 16.25 -13.12 -25.69
C GLY A 28 16.21 -12.76 -24.19
N LEU A 29 16.65 -11.58 -23.77
CA LEU A 29 16.44 -11.13 -22.40
C LEU A 29 14.99 -10.72 -22.18
N VAL A 30 14.47 -11.06 -20.99
CA VAL A 30 13.10 -10.78 -20.56
C VAL A 30 13.14 -10.04 -19.24
N GLY A 31 12.40 -8.92 -19.17
CA GLY A 31 12.18 -8.18 -17.93
C GLY A 31 10.74 -8.29 -17.45
N TRP A 32 10.58 -8.22 -16.15
CA TRP A 32 9.29 -8.24 -15.48
C TRP A 32 9.09 -7.02 -14.59
N GLY A 33 7.86 -6.52 -14.58
CA GLY A 33 7.42 -5.50 -13.63
C GLY A 33 6.03 -5.81 -13.11
N GLU A 34 5.75 -5.40 -11.88
CA GLU A 34 4.42 -5.42 -11.31
C GLU A 34 3.81 -4.02 -11.37
N CYS A 35 2.52 -3.94 -11.71
CA CYS A 35 1.77 -2.69 -11.77
C CYS A 35 0.34 -2.87 -11.21
N SER A 36 0.21 -3.68 -10.16
CA SER A 36 -1.08 -4.04 -9.58
C SER A 36 -1.88 -2.84 -9.08
N ASP A 37 -3.17 -2.89 -9.31
CA ASP A 37 -4.17 -2.01 -8.72
C ASP A 37 -5.34 -2.87 -8.24
N GLY A 38 -5.84 -2.60 -7.05
CA GLY A 38 -6.89 -3.41 -6.45
C GLY A 38 -8.22 -3.45 -7.22
N LYS A 39 -8.46 -2.52 -8.17
CA LYS A 39 -9.77 -2.38 -8.83
C LYS A 39 -9.73 -2.14 -10.34
N SER A 40 -8.60 -1.70 -10.90
CA SER A 40 -8.54 -1.17 -12.27
C SER A 40 -7.45 -1.80 -13.15
N PRO A 41 -7.27 -3.14 -13.16
CA PRO A 41 -6.19 -3.76 -13.92
C PRO A 41 -6.33 -3.51 -15.43
N HIS A 42 -7.54 -3.54 -15.99
CA HIS A 42 -7.77 -3.27 -17.41
C HIS A 42 -7.49 -1.81 -17.81
N GLY A 43 -7.62 -0.86 -16.88
CA GLY A 43 -7.20 0.53 -17.13
C GLY A 43 -5.69 0.63 -17.33
N ILE A 44 -4.92 -0.06 -16.51
CA ILE A 44 -3.45 -0.14 -16.61
C ILE A 44 -3.05 -0.87 -17.90
N GLU A 45 -3.67 -2.01 -18.18
CA GLU A 45 -3.46 -2.77 -19.42
C GLU A 45 -3.71 -1.90 -20.66
N GLY A 46 -4.80 -1.11 -20.66
CA GLY A 46 -5.12 -0.17 -21.73
C GLY A 46 -4.00 0.83 -21.98
N VAL A 47 -3.47 1.45 -20.93
CA VAL A 47 -2.34 2.39 -21.03
C VAL A 47 -1.09 1.72 -21.59
N ILE A 48 -0.74 0.51 -21.10
CA ILE A 48 0.41 -0.25 -21.61
C ILE A 48 0.23 -0.58 -23.10
N ARG A 49 -0.97 -0.98 -23.51
CA ARG A 49 -1.29 -1.27 -24.90
C ARG A 49 -1.12 -0.04 -25.80
N ASP A 50 -1.54 1.13 -25.34
CA ASP A 50 -1.43 2.38 -26.08
C ASP A 50 0.05 2.85 -26.18
N LEU A 51 0.87 2.59 -25.16
CA LEU A 51 2.30 2.92 -25.14
C LEU A 51 3.14 1.95 -25.97
N LYS A 52 2.75 0.68 -26.07
CA LYS A 52 3.52 -0.41 -26.73
C LYS A 52 4.04 -0.03 -28.12
N PRO A 53 3.26 0.54 -29.06
CA PRO A 53 3.77 0.86 -30.40
C PRO A 53 4.96 1.84 -30.38
N SER A 54 5.02 2.75 -29.41
CA SER A 54 6.10 3.73 -29.29
C SER A 54 7.37 3.15 -28.65
N LEU A 55 7.27 2.01 -27.99
CA LEU A 55 8.36 1.35 -27.26
C LEU A 55 9.02 0.23 -28.08
N ILE A 56 8.28 -0.46 -28.94
CA ILE A 56 8.83 -1.52 -29.83
C ILE A 56 9.99 -1.00 -30.65
N GLY A 57 11.07 -1.76 -30.73
CA GLY A 57 12.29 -1.42 -31.44
C GLY A 57 13.24 -0.46 -30.68
N LYS A 58 12.83 0.03 -29.52
CA LYS A 58 13.69 0.87 -28.65
C LYS A 58 14.58 0.01 -27.75
N ASP A 59 15.69 0.61 -27.30
CA ASP A 59 16.58 -0.03 -26.32
C ASP A 59 16.03 0.12 -24.91
N PRO A 60 15.65 -0.97 -24.20
CA PRO A 60 15.12 -0.90 -22.85
C PRO A 60 16.18 -0.49 -21.80
N ARG A 61 17.48 -0.67 -22.09
CA ARG A 61 18.56 -0.33 -21.15
C ARG A 61 18.66 1.19 -20.90
N ALA A 62 18.17 1.99 -21.84
CA ALA A 62 18.02 3.44 -21.69
C ALA A 62 16.68 3.77 -20.97
N PHE A 63 16.43 3.16 -19.81
CA PHE A 63 15.15 3.21 -19.11
C PHE A 63 14.72 4.62 -18.76
N GLU A 64 15.62 5.52 -18.35
CA GLU A 64 15.33 6.93 -18.11
C GLU A 64 14.73 7.61 -19.35
N MET A 65 15.32 7.39 -20.52
CA MET A 65 14.80 7.92 -21.79
C MET A 65 13.42 7.32 -22.09
N ARG A 66 13.21 6.03 -21.84
CA ARG A 66 11.89 5.40 -22.01
C ARG A 66 10.87 5.98 -21.07
N PHE A 67 11.25 6.20 -19.81
CA PHE A 67 10.38 6.88 -18.83
C PHE A 67 9.97 8.29 -19.27
N ILE A 68 10.91 9.07 -19.79
CA ILE A 68 10.61 10.43 -20.32
C ILE A 68 9.64 10.33 -21.50
N GLU A 69 9.87 9.45 -22.47
CA GLU A 69 8.99 9.27 -23.63
C GLU A 69 7.57 8.83 -23.20
N MET A 70 7.45 7.87 -22.31
CA MET A 70 6.16 7.43 -21.75
C MET A 70 5.46 8.56 -21.00
N SER A 71 6.19 9.34 -20.21
CA SER A 71 5.65 10.48 -19.44
C SER A 71 5.12 11.59 -20.37
N ILE A 72 5.80 11.85 -21.51
CA ILE A 72 5.31 12.80 -22.52
C ILE A 72 4.02 12.30 -23.15
N ASN A 73 3.96 11.01 -23.49
CA ASN A 73 2.78 10.40 -24.13
C ASN A 73 1.57 10.35 -23.20
N THR A 74 1.78 10.28 -21.88
CA THR A 74 0.72 10.20 -20.86
C THR A 74 0.52 11.51 -20.09
N ARG A 75 1.10 12.62 -20.53
CA ARG A 75 1.12 13.90 -19.77
C ARG A 75 -0.25 14.42 -19.33
N GLN A 76 -1.31 14.10 -20.07
CA GLN A 76 -2.69 14.51 -19.75
C GLN A 76 -3.37 13.58 -18.75
N SER A 77 -2.81 12.39 -18.51
CA SER A 77 -3.34 11.35 -17.60
C SER A 77 -2.24 10.85 -16.66
N ARG A 78 -1.39 11.76 -16.17
CA ARG A 78 -0.11 11.45 -15.53
C ARG A 78 -0.21 10.60 -14.26
N TRP A 79 -1.35 10.65 -13.56
CA TRP A 79 -1.54 10.04 -12.25
C TRP A 79 -2.33 8.72 -12.34
N GLY A 80 -2.49 8.04 -11.20
CA GLY A 80 -3.34 6.86 -11.09
C GLY A 80 -2.89 5.71 -11.98
N VAL A 81 -3.79 5.20 -12.80
CA VAL A 81 -3.53 4.01 -13.66
C VAL A 81 -2.39 4.23 -14.65
N ALA A 82 -2.23 5.46 -15.17
CA ALA A 82 -1.10 5.75 -16.05
C ALA A 82 0.24 5.69 -15.31
N ALA A 83 0.34 6.27 -14.12
CA ALA A 83 1.54 6.18 -13.31
C ALA A 83 1.92 4.73 -12.97
N LYS A 84 0.93 3.89 -12.64
CA LYS A 84 1.14 2.46 -12.37
C LYS A 84 1.63 1.71 -13.62
N ALA A 85 1.06 1.99 -14.79
CA ALA A 85 1.52 1.43 -16.05
C ALA A 85 2.99 1.78 -16.35
N LEU A 86 3.35 3.06 -16.17
CA LEU A 86 4.72 3.53 -16.36
C LEU A 86 5.67 2.84 -15.37
N ALA A 87 5.29 2.73 -14.10
CA ALA A 87 6.11 2.08 -13.08
C ALA A 87 6.38 0.61 -13.40
N GLY A 88 5.35 -0.14 -13.85
CA GLY A 88 5.53 -1.53 -14.25
C GLY A 88 6.48 -1.70 -15.44
N LEU A 89 6.34 -0.86 -16.46
CA LEU A 89 7.24 -0.86 -17.62
C LEU A 89 8.66 -0.47 -17.22
N ASP A 90 8.83 0.54 -16.39
CA ASP A 90 10.14 1.00 -15.90
C ASP A 90 10.84 -0.09 -15.08
N CYS A 91 10.13 -0.75 -14.17
CA CYS A 91 10.65 -1.91 -13.44
C CYS A 91 11.13 -3.02 -14.39
N ALA A 92 10.35 -3.33 -15.44
CA ALA A 92 10.75 -4.33 -16.43
C ALA A 92 12.00 -3.93 -17.21
N PHE A 93 12.15 -2.66 -17.57
CA PHE A 93 13.36 -2.15 -18.25
C PHE A 93 14.59 -2.18 -17.34
N ILE A 94 14.44 -1.81 -16.07
CA ILE A 94 15.50 -1.89 -15.07
C ILE A 94 15.92 -3.34 -14.84
N ASP A 95 14.97 -4.29 -14.79
CA ASP A 95 15.24 -5.72 -14.67
C ASP A 95 16.04 -6.24 -15.88
N ILE A 96 15.67 -5.83 -17.11
CA ILE A 96 16.45 -6.15 -18.32
C ILE A 96 17.88 -5.60 -18.22
N LYS A 97 18.04 -4.36 -17.78
CA LYS A 97 19.36 -3.74 -17.66
C LYS A 97 20.24 -4.45 -16.65
N ALA A 98 19.69 -4.80 -15.49
CA ALA A 98 20.42 -5.56 -14.46
C ALA A 98 20.84 -6.95 -15.01
N LYS A 99 19.92 -7.68 -15.64
CA LYS A 99 20.19 -8.98 -16.29
C LYS A 99 21.24 -8.88 -17.40
N TYR A 100 21.20 -7.81 -18.21
CA TYR A 100 22.20 -7.58 -19.26
C TYR A 100 23.62 -7.44 -18.69
N HIS A 101 23.77 -6.82 -17.52
CA HIS A 101 25.06 -6.67 -16.84
C HIS A 101 25.41 -7.88 -15.95
N GLY A 102 24.52 -8.85 -15.79
CA GLY A 102 24.72 -10.00 -14.89
C GLY A 102 24.75 -9.65 -13.41
N ILE A 103 24.06 -8.56 -13.01
CA ILE A 103 23.98 -8.07 -11.63
C ILE A 103 22.52 -7.99 -11.16
N SER A 104 22.32 -7.87 -9.85
CA SER A 104 20.99 -7.58 -9.30
C SER A 104 20.59 -6.12 -9.52
N VAL A 105 19.29 -5.83 -9.43
CA VAL A 105 18.79 -4.44 -9.45
C VAL A 105 19.36 -3.63 -8.27
N ALA A 106 19.55 -4.25 -7.09
CA ALA A 106 20.20 -3.61 -5.95
C ALA A 106 21.64 -3.18 -6.27
N GLU A 107 22.42 -4.02 -6.96
CA GLU A 107 23.78 -3.68 -7.38
C GLU A 107 23.79 -2.57 -8.43
N LEU A 108 22.78 -2.53 -9.33
CA LEU A 108 22.62 -1.45 -10.31
C LEU A 108 22.47 -0.08 -9.62
N PHE A 109 21.88 -0.04 -8.43
CA PHE A 109 21.69 1.17 -7.62
C PHE A 109 22.72 1.35 -6.50
N GLY A 110 23.87 0.72 -6.59
CA GLY A 110 25.00 0.91 -5.65
C GLY A 110 25.22 -0.22 -4.65
N GLY A 111 24.43 -1.29 -4.75
CA GLY A 111 24.53 -2.49 -3.92
C GLY A 111 23.67 -2.45 -2.64
N PRO A 112 23.50 -3.60 -1.99
CA PRO A 112 22.68 -3.71 -0.79
C PRO A 112 23.39 -3.04 0.41
N THR A 113 22.69 -2.19 1.13
CA THR A 113 23.15 -1.60 2.40
C THR A 113 22.80 -2.45 3.61
N ARG A 114 21.94 -3.45 3.43
CA ARG A 114 21.50 -4.42 4.45
C ARG A 114 21.04 -5.70 3.78
N ASP A 115 21.14 -6.83 4.45
CA ASP A 115 20.68 -8.14 4.00
C ASP A 115 19.29 -8.51 4.53
N LYS A 116 18.78 -7.77 5.53
CA LYS A 116 17.46 -7.97 6.14
C LYS A 116 16.73 -6.66 6.33
N VAL A 117 15.42 -6.70 6.14
CA VAL A 117 14.51 -5.58 6.39
C VAL A 117 13.47 -6.01 7.41
N ARG A 118 13.23 -5.17 8.43
CA ARG A 118 12.14 -5.37 9.38
C ARG A 118 10.80 -5.27 8.65
N VAL A 119 9.92 -6.23 8.90
CA VAL A 119 8.55 -6.25 8.38
C VAL A 119 7.54 -6.24 9.51
N TYR A 120 6.33 -5.77 9.25
CA TYR A 120 5.19 -5.87 10.13
C TYR A 120 4.10 -6.76 9.50
N TRP A 121 3.25 -7.36 10.33
CA TRP A 121 2.07 -8.07 9.84
C TRP A 121 1.04 -7.04 9.37
N SER A 122 0.89 -6.85 8.06
CA SER A 122 -0.09 -5.94 7.47
C SER A 122 -1.49 -6.53 7.40
N HIS A 123 -2.52 -5.67 7.36
CA HIS A 123 -3.93 -6.09 7.33
C HIS A 123 -4.29 -7.07 8.46
N CYS A 124 -3.66 -6.89 9.62
CA CYS A 124 -3.81 -7.77 10.77
C CYS A 124 -5.26 -7.72 11.27
N GLY A 125 -6.01 -8.80 11.01
CA GLY A 125 -7.43 -8.94 11.29
C GLY A 125 -8.35 -8.65 10.10
N SER A 126 -8.15 -7.57 9.35
CA SER A 126 -9.03 -7.22 8.22
C SER A 126 -9.00 -8.27 7.10
N SER A 127 -7.86 -8.91 6.86
CA SER A 127 -7.76 -10.02 5.92
C SER A 127 -8.60 -11.23 6.35
N ARG A 128 -8.66 -11.52 7.67
CA ARG A 128 -9.45 -12.64 8.21
C ARG A 128 -10.95 -12.35 8.26
N ILE A 129 -11.34 -11.09 8.37
CA ILE A 129 -12.75 -10.69 8.24
C ILE A 129 -13.24 -10.89 6.80
N ARG A 130 -12.40 -10.58 5.80
CA ARG A 130 -12.81 -10.67 4.38
C ARG A 130 -12.61 -12.04 3.75
N HIS A 131 -11.55 -12.73 4.10
CA HIS A 131 -10.97 -13.80 3.30
C HIS A 131 -10.49 -14.98 4.15
N SER A 132 -11.15 -15.23 5.30
CA SER A 132 -10.79 -16.35 6.21
C SER A 132 -10.79 -17.70 5.50
N ASP A 133 -11.75 -17.92 4.60
CA ASP A 133 -11.90 -19.14 3.80
C ASP A 133 -10.72 -19.30 2.80
N ILE A 134 -10.38 -18.25 2.05
CA ILE A 134 -9.25 -18.26 1.11
C ILE A 134 -7.92 -18.47 1.84
N LEU A 135 -7.77 -17.85 3.02
CA LEU A 135 -6.56 -17.93 3.82
C LEU A 135 -6.46 -19.25 4.62
N GLY A 136 -7.55 -20.01 4.73
CA GLY A 136 -7.63 -21.19 5.58
C GLY A 136 -7.38 -20.88 7.06
N THR A 137 -7.80 -19.70 7.53
CA THR A 137 -7.58 -19.19 8.89
C THR A 137 -8.90 -18.93 9.61
N PRO A 138 -8.95 -19.00 10.96
CA PRO A 138 -10.14 -18.62 11.69
C PRO A 138 -10.57 -17.18 11.38
N PRO A 139 -11.87 -16.92 11.23
CA PRO A 139 -12.38 -15.55 11.06
C PRO A 139 -12.18 -14.71 12.34
N ILE A 140 -12.34 -13.41 12.23
CA ILE A 140 -12.39 -12.48 13.37
C ILE A 140 -13.83 -12.05 13.58
N GLU A 141 -14.49 -12.61 14.57
CA GLU A 141 -15.90 -12.35 14.91
C GLU A 141 -16.06 -11.76 16.31
N THR A 142 -15.10 -11.98 17.19
CA THR A 142 -15.15 -11.56 18.58
C THR A 142 -13.87 -10.85 19.04
N TRP A 143 -13.91 -10.15 20.16
CA TRP A 143 -12.71 -9.61 20.82
C TRP A 143 -11.73 -10.70 21.26
N ALA A 144 -12.21 -11.88 21.57
CA ALA A 144 -11.34 -13.01 21.88
C ALA A 144 -10.52 -13.44 20.65
N ASP A 145 -11.08 -13.35 19.45
CA ASP A 145 -10.37 -13.66 18.21
C ASP A 145 -9.29 -12.59 17.93
N VAL A 146 -9.57 -11.31 18.22
CA VAL A 146 -8.57 -10.24 18.15
C VAL A 146 -7.42 -10.52 19.11
N THR A 147 -7.72 -10.91 20.35
CA THR A 147 -6.70 -11.33 21.33
C THR A 147 -5.88 -12.52 20.85
N ALA A 148 -6.55 -13.55 20.30
CA ALA A 148 -5.86 -14.72 19.77
C ALA A 148 -4.92 -14.36 18.60
N LEU A 149 -5.38 -13.48 17.71
CA LEU A 149 -4.57 -12.97 16.61
C LEU A 149 -3.33 -12.20 17.10
N GLY A 150 -3.47 -11.33 18.11
CA GLY A 150 -2.33 -10.65 18.73
C GLY A 150 -1.29 -11.63 19.28
N LYS A 151 -1.72 -12.68 19.98
CA LYS A 151 -0.83 -13.76 20.46
C LYS A 151 -0.15 -14.49 19.29
N GLU A 152 -0.87 -14.71 18.19
CA GLU A 152 -0.30 -15.33 16.99
C GLU A 152 0.78 -14.45 16.35
N VAL A 153 0.57 -13.12 16.24
CA VAL A 153 1.60 -12.18 15.76
C VAL A 153 2.91 -12.37 16.53
N LYS A 154 2.83 -12.41 17.85
CA LYS A 154 3.99 -12.61 18.72
C LYS A 154 4.63 -13.99 18.52
N SER A 155 3.84 -15.05 18.47
CA SER A 155 4.33 -16.43 18.32
C SER A 155 5.01 -16.68 16.98
N ARG A 156 4.63 -15.94 15.94
CA ARG A 156 5.26 -15.99 14.60
C ARG A 156 6.49 -15.11 14.45
N GLY A 157 6.90 -14.41 15.51
CA GLY A 157 8.12 -13.61 15.55
C GLY A 157 8.02 -12.25 14.87
N PHE A 158 6.82 -11.76 14.54
CA PHE A 158 6.67 -10.38 14.10
C PHE A 158 6.92 -9.42 15.26
N THR A 159 7.62 -8.33 14.98
CA THR A 159 7.92 -7.27 15.96
C THR A 159 7.02 -6.04 15.79
N ALA A 160 6.13 -6.07 14.81
CA ALA A 160 5.12 -5.04 14.60
C ALA A 160 3.90 -5.61 13.86
N LEU A 161 2.75 -4.99 14.06
CA LEU A 161 1.53 -5.25 13.30
C LEU A 161 0.88 -3.94 12.84
N LYS A 162 0.17 -3.98 11.71
CA LYS A 162 -0.71 -2.92 11.23
C LYS A 162 -2.12 -3.47 11.05
N THR A 163 -3.09 -2.91 11.73
CA THR A 163 -4.51 -3.23 11.60
C THR A 163 -5.29 -2.08 11.00
N ASN A 164 -6.46 -2.36 10.45
CA ASN A 164 -7.47 -1.34 10.17
C ASN A 164 -8.43 -1.26 11.37
N VAL A 165 -9.42 -0.38 11.32
CA VAL A 165 -10.47 -0.35 12.33
C VAL A 165 -11.34 -1.59 12.15
N LEU A 166 -11.15 -2.61 12.98
CA LEU A 166 -11.94 -3.84 12.99
C LEU A 166 -13.22 -3.62 13.79
N LEU A 167 -14.32 -4.14 13.29
CA LEU A 167 -15.63 -4.14 13.95
C LEU A 167 -16.09 -5.59 14.14
N PRO A 168 -15.61 -6.28 15.19
CA PRO A 168 -16.06 -7.64 15.50
C PRO A 168 -17.55 -7.69 15.84
N GLY A 169 -18.22 -8.79 15.53
CA GLY A 169 -19.65 -9.01 15.76
C GLY A 169 -20.20 -10.06 14.81
N GLU A 170 -21.51 -10.34 14.89
CA GLU A 170 -22.20 -11.30 14.03
C GLU A 170 -22.00 -11.01 12.53
N ASN A 171 -21.84 -9.74 12.18
CA ASN A 171 -21.51 -9.29 10.83
C ASN A 171 -20.21 -8.49 10.85
N ALA A 172 -19.11 -9.15 11.24
CA ALA A 172 -17.83 -8.51 11.37
C ALA A 172 -17.42 -7.77 10.09
N THR A 173 -16.99 -6.53 10.25
CA THR A 173 -16.52 -5.67 9.16
C THR A 173 -15.28 -4.91 9.60
N PHE A 174 -14.73 -4.08 8.72
CA PHE A 174 -13.66 -3.15 9.08
C PHE A 174 -13.76 -1.86 8.23
N GLY A 175 -13.11 -0.80 8.70
CA GLY A 175 -13.08 0.51 8.03
C GLY A 175 -13.70 1.62 8.86
N GLY A 176 -14.20 2.66 8.22
CA GLY A 176 -14.61 3.91 8.86
C GLY A 176 -15.96 3.94 9.58
N GLY A 177 -16.54 2.80 9.89
CA GLY A 177 -17.77 2.76 10.69
C GLY A 177 -19.06 2.97 9.91
N SER A 178 -19.06 2.73 8.60
CA SER A 178 -20.33 2.59 7.89
C SER A 178 -20.94 1.23 8.15
N VAL A 179 -22.15 1.23 8.66
CA VAL A 179 -23.01 0.06 8.63
C VAL A 179 -23.25 -0.29 7.17
N GLY A 180 -22.63 -1.38 6.70
CA GLY A 180 -22.81 -1.84 5.32
C GLY A 180 -21.58 -1.78 4.40
N GLY A 181 -20.38 -1.51 4.89
CA GLY A 181 -19.11 -1.72 4.16
C GLY A 181 -18.72 -0.67 3.11
N SER A 182 -19.55 0.30 2.83
CA SER A 182 -19.18 1.50 2.07
C SER A 182 -18.92 2.63 3.05
N GLY A 183 -17.73 3.22 3.04
CA GLY A 183 -17.40 4.37 3.89
C GLY A 183 -18.49 5.42 3.88
N THR A 184 -18.69 6.10 5.00
CA THR A 184 -19.65 7.20 5.06
C THR A 184 -19.22 8.27 4.06
N THR A 185 -20.14 8.72 3.22
CA THR A 185 -19.84 9.76 2.22
C THR A 185 -19.49 11.10 2.88
N ASP A 186 -19.83 11.30 4.16
CA ASP A 186 -19.53 12.50 4.95
C ASP A 186 -18.17 12.42 5.67
N GLN A 187 -17.57 11.23 5.77
CA GLN A 187 -16.29 10.98 6.45
C GLN A 187 -16.24 11.48 7.91
N ILE A 188 -17.37 11.45 8.61
CA ILE A 188 -17.47 11.85 10.01
C ILE A 188 -17.22 10.63 10.90
N ALA A 189 -16.32 10.77 11.89
CA ALA A 189 -16.11 9.75 12.92
C ALA A 189 -17.28 9.80 13.93
N PRO A 190 -18.16 8.78 14.00
CA PRO A 190 -19.26 8.77 14.94
C PRO A 190 -18.74 8.65 16.38
N LYS A 191 -19.53 9.15 17.35
CA LYS A 191 -19.09 9.22 18.76
C LYS A 191 -18.69 7.86 19.34
N TRP A 192 -19.37 6.79 18.96
CA TRP A 192 -19.12 5.43 19.46
C TRP A 192 -17.81 4.85 18.94
N LEU A 193 -17.30 5.34 17.79
CA LEU A 193 -16.12 4.79 17.15
C LEU A 193 -14.85 5.06 17.94
N ILE A 194 -14.75 6.20 18.62
CA ILE A 194 -13.53 6.57 19.36
C ILE A 194 -13.24 5.58 20.50
N PRO A 195 -14.19 5.30 21.43
CA PRO A 195 -13.96 4.27 22.46
C PRO A 195 -13.82 2.86 21.86
N HIS A 196 -14.41 2.59 20.70
CA HIS A 196 -14.23 1.31 20.01
C HIS A 196 -12.79 1.15 19.51
N ILE A 197 -12.19 2.18 18.89
CA ILE A 197 -10.78 2.16 18.46
C ILE A 197 -9.85 2.01 19.68
N GLU A 198 -10.15 2.70 20.77
CA GLU A 198 -9.40 2.55 22.02
C GLU A 198 -9.43 1.10 22.52
N THR A 199 -10.62 0.46 22.53
CA THR A 199 -10.77 -0.96 22.87
C THR A 199 -10.00 -1.86 21.93
N LEU A 200 -10.05 -1.61 20.62
CA LEU A 200 -9.35 -2.41 19.60
C LEU A 200 -7.83 -2.40 19.83
N ILE A 201 -7.26 -1.21 19.94
CA ILE A 201 -5.81 -1.06 20.12
C ILE A 201 -5.38 -1.55 21.50
N GLY A 202 -6.18 -1.29 22.55
CA GLY A 202 -5.96 -1.87 23.89
C GLY A 202 -5.94 -3.40 23.87
N THR A 203 -6.90 -4.03 23.16
CA THR A 203 -6.95 -5.49 23.01
C THR A 203 -5.70 -6.06 22.34
N PHE A 204 -5.21 -5.41 21.28
CA PHE A 204 -3.94 -5.82 20.67
C PHE A 204 -2.76 -5.58 21.61
N ARG A 205 -2.67 -4.41 22.27
CA ARG A 205 -1.58 -4.10 23.22
C ARG A 205 -1.50 -5.11 24.34
N ASP A 206 -2.62 -5.46 24.95
CA ASP A 206 -2.70 -6.47 26.01
C ASP A 206 -2.27 -7.87 25.51
N ALA A 207 -2.60 -8.20 24.26
CA ALA A 207 -2.26 -9.49 23.69
C ALA A 207 -0.78 -9.62 23.29
N VAL A 208 -0.16 -8.54 22.78
CA VAL A 208 1.21 -8.58 22.25
C VAL A 208 2.26 -8.12 23.27
N GLY A 209 1.87 -7.30 24.27
CA GLY A 209 2.80 -6.65 25.22
C GLY A 209 3.51 -5.44 24.61
N ASP A 210 4.43 -4.85 25.33
CA ASP A 210 5.10 -3.59 24.98
C ASP A 210 6.20 -3.75 23.91
N ASP A 211 6.71 -4.96 23.73
CA ASP A 211 7.82 -5.24 22.80
C ASP A 211 7.40 -5.25 21.31
N ILE A 212 6.10 -5.27 21.03
CA ILE A 212 5.54 -5.31 19.66
C ILE A 212 4.97 -3.94 19.31
N ASP A 213 5.43 -3.36 18.22
CA ASP A 213 4.91 -2.10 17.73
C ASP A 213 3.51 -2.25 17.12
N LEU A 214 2.65 -1.27 17.40
CA LEU A 214 1.29 -1.22 16.85
C LEU A 214 1.15 -0.08 15.84
N ASN A 215 0.46 -0.38 14.74
CA ASN A 215 0.08 0.58 13.73
C ASN A 215 -1.43 0.46 13.45
N LEU A 216 -2.08 1.58 13.25
CA LEU A 216 -3.47 1.65 12.81
C LEU A 216 -3.55 2.39 11.48
N ASP A 217 -4.29 1.84 10.54
CA ASP A 217 -4.52 2.41 9.22
C ASP A 217 -5.98 2.85 9.10
N LEU A 218 -6.18 4.15 8.94
CA LEU A 218 -7.50 4.78 8.79
C LEU A 218 -7.94 4.89 7.34
N ASN A 219 -7.05 4.62 6.37
CA ASN A 219 -7.30 4.90 4.96
C ASN A 219 -7.84 6.34 4.75
N PHE A 220 -8.75 6.55 3.79
CA PHE A 220 -9.42 7.82 3.50
C PHE A 220 -10.76 7.99 4.25
N HIS A 221 -10.97 7.30 5.38
CA HIS A 221 -12.30 7.21 5.97
C HIS A 221 -12.76 8.44 6.75
N PHE A 222 -11.83 9.30 7.20
CA PHE A 222 -12.18 10.40 8.10
C PHE A 222 -11.64 11.74 7.63
N LYS A 223 -12.40 12.81 7.95
CA LYS A 223 -11.93 14.20 7.86
C LYS A 223 -10.98 14.53 9.01
N THR A 224 -10.34 15.68 8.91
CA THR A 224 -9.36 16.19 9.88
C THR A 224 -9.82 16.07 11.34
N GLU A 225 -11.07 16.45 11.64
CA GLU A 225 -11.62 16.39 13.02
C GLU A 225 -11.66 14.94 13.55
N GLY A 226 -12.15 14.00 12.74
CA GLY A 226 -12.18 12.58 13.11
C GLY A 226 -10.79 12.01 13.35
N CYS A 227 -9.85 12.31 12.46
CA CYS A 227 -8.45 11.89 12.59
C CYS A 227 -7.81 12.47 13.86
N LEU A 228 -8.05 13.75 14.18
CA LEU A 228 -7.56 14.39 15.42
C LEU A 228 -8.04 13.67 16.68
N ARG A 229 -9.33 13.35 16.75
CA ARG A 229 -9.91 12.64 17.91
C ARG A 229 -9.32 11.24 18.05
N ILE A 230 -9.15 10.53 16.94
CA ILE A 230 -8.54 9.20 16.92
C ILE A 230 -7.07 9.30 17.34
N ALA A 231 -6.31 10.21 16.75
CA ALA A 231 -4.89 10.40 17.09
C ALA A 231 -4.69 10.69 18.58
N LYS A 232 -5.59 11.51 19.18
CA LYS A 232 -5.56 11.84 20.61
C LYS A 232 -5.79 10.64 21.52
N VAL A 233 -6.77 9.79 21.24
CA VAL A 233 -7.05 8.62 22.08
C VAL A 233 -5.94 7.57 21.97
N LEU A 234 -5.19 7.57 20.87
CA LEU A 234 -4.09 6.63 20.65
C LEU A 234 -2.77 7.03 21.34
N GLU A 235 -2.64 8.24 21.85
CA GLU A 235 -1.42 8.71 22.52
C GLU A 235 -0.98 7.81 23.70
N GLN A 236 -1.93 7.18 24.37
CA GLN A 236 -1.68 6.29 25.51
C GLN A 236 -1.05 4.93 25.13
N PHE A 237 -1.09 4.55 23.85
CA PHE A 237 -0.65 3.22 23.38
C PHE A 237 0.76 3.19 22.78
N ASP A 238 1.47 4.33 22.75
CA ASP A 238 2.80 4.45 22.10
C ASP A 238 2.83 3.78 20.71
N MET A 239 1.98 4.26 19.82
CA MET A 239 1.88 3.73 18.46
C MET A 239 3.16 3.99 17.69
N LEU A 240 3.62 3.01 16.89
CA LEU A 240 4.71 3.25 15.92
C LEU A 240 4.27 4.31 14.90
N TRP A 241 3.04 4.20 14.37
CA TRP A 241 2.35 5.27 13.64
C TRP A 241 0.84 5.04 13.52
N LEU A 242 0.14 6.14 13.29
CA LEU A 242 -1.22 6.18 12.76
C LEU A 242 -1.14 6.55 11.29
N GLU A 243 -1.61 5.68 10.40
CA GLU A 243 -1.63 5.90 8.96
C GLU A 243 -2.92 6.61 8.56
N ILE A 244 -2.77 7.77 7.91
CA ILE A 244 -3.87 8.62 7.48
C ILE A 244 -3.64 8.97 6.02
N ASP A 245 -4.46 8.43 5.14
CA ASP A 245 -4.46 8.82 3.74
C ASP A 245 -5.28 10.09 3.56
N MET A 246 -4.62 11.14 3.15
CA MET A 246 -5.23 12.46 2.98
C MET A 246 -4.47 13.23 1.91
N TYR A 247 -5.21 13.81 0.94
CA TYR A 247 -4.61 14.63 -0.12
C TYR A 247 -4.40 16.10 0.27
N GLU A 248 -4.64 16.44 1.55
CA GLU A 248 -4.55 17.80 2.08
C GLU A 248 -3.35 17.93 3.04
N PRO A 249 -2.15 18.33 2.56
CA PRO A 249 -0.94 18.40 3.40
C PRO A 249 -1.10 19.28 4.64
N TYR A 250 -1.82 20.40 4.51
CA TYR A 250 -2.05 21.31 5.65
C TYR A 250 -2.94 20.69 6.73
N SER A 251 -3.97 19.95 6.35
CA SER A 251 -4.81 19.21 7.29
C SER A 251 -4.02 18.13 8.03
N LEU A 252 -3.16 17.42 7.30
CA LEU A 252 -2.27 16.42 7.90
C LEU A 252 -1.27 17.06 8.87
N ARG A 253 -0.71 18.23 8.51
CA ARG A 253 0.13 19.03 9.39
C ARG A 253 -0.60 19.42 10.67
N GLN A 254 -1.85 19.89 10.57
CA GLN A 254 -2.66 20.22 11.75
C GLN A 254 -2.86 19.01 12.66
N ILE A 255 -3.09 17.83 12.11
CA ILE A 255 -3.21 16.59 12.89
C ILE A 255 -1.89 16.31 13.60
N LYS A 256 -0.78 16.29 12.87
CA LYS A 256 0.56 16.03 13.41
C LYS A 256 0.92 16.97 14.57
N ASP A 257 0.67 18.27 14.41
CA ASP A 257 1.01 19.26 15.42
C ASP A 257 0.11 19.21 16.66
N SER A 258 -1.02 18.49 16.57
CA SER A 258 -2.01 18.39 17.66
C SER A 258 -1.90 17.11 18.47
N THR A 259 -0.99 16.20 18.15
CA THR A 259 -0.86 14.91 18.84
C THR A 259 0.62 14.49 18.97
N SER A 260 0.92 13.66 19.97
CA SER A 260 2.19 12.96 20.10
C SER A 260 2.24 11.67 19.30
N THR A 261 1.11 11.16 18.82
CA THR A 261 1.05 9.98 17.93
C THR A 261 1.74 10.27 16.61
N ARG A 262 2.71 9.44 16.22
CA ARG A 262 3.42 9.59 14.94
C ARG A 262 2.46 9.34 13.78
N ILE A 263 2.54 10.17 12.73
CA ILE A 263 1.65 10.08 11.57
C ILE A 263 2.44 9.50 10.37
N CYS A 264 1.80 8.60 9.64
CA CYS A 264 2.28 8.04 8.38
C CYS A 264 1.26 8.33 7.27
N THR A 265 1.74 8.55 6.05
CA THR A 265 0.90 8.75 4.86
C THR A 265 1.71 8.47 3.59
N GLY A 266 1.06 8.45 2.44
CA GLY A 266 1.72 8.57 1.14
C GLY A 266 1.56 7.38 0.20
N GLU A 267 0.87 6.29 0.58
CA GLU A 267 0.73 5.12 -0.30
C GLU A 267 0.03 5.41 -1.64
N ASN A 268 -0.76 6.49 -1.70
CA ASN A 268 -1.51 6.90 -2.89
C ASN A 268 -0.90 8.12 -3.61
N LEU A 269 0.33 8.52 -3.26
CA LEU A 269 1.04 9.63 -3.90
C LEU A 269 1.96 9.12 -5.00
N PHE A 270 2.01 9.85 -6.10
CA PHE A 270 2.82 9.53 -7.27
C PHE A 270 3.85 10.62 -7.53
N TYR A 271 5.08 10.22 -7.82
CA TYR A 271 6.20 11.09 -8.17
C TYR A 271 6.54 12.14 -7.10
N MET A 272 7.70 12.75 -7.23
CA MET A 272 8.19 13.76 -6.30
C MET A 272 7.24 14.96 -6.15
N GLU A 273 6.54 15.30 -7.22
CA GLU A 273 5.63 16.46 -7.23
C GLU A 273 4.45 16.32 -6.26
N GLN A 274 3.95 15.12 -6.05
CA GLN A 274 2.88 14.90 -5.06
C GLN A 274 3.43 14.78 -3.63
N TYR A 275 4.65 14.26 -3.46
CA TYR A 275 5.29 14.17 -2.14
C TYR A 275 5.83 15.51 -1.64
N LEU A 276 6.32 16.38 -2.54
CA LEU A 276 6.98 17.61 -2.16
C LEU A 276 6.16 18.51 -1.22
N PRO A 277 4.84 18.73 -1.42
CA PRO A 277 4.02 19.50 -0.49
C PRO A 277 3.98 18.92 0.91
N TYR A 278 4.03 17.59 1.05
CA TYR A 278 4.07 16.93 2.35
C TYR A 278 5.42 17.14 3.04
N PHE A 279 6.54 16.98 2.35
CA PHE A 279 7.87 17.25 2.89
C PHE A 279 8.07 18.72 3.28
N GLN A 280 7.48 19.66 2.56
CA GLN A 280 7.55 21.08 2.89
C GLN A 280 6.69 21.49 4.08
N ASN A 281 5.68 20.70 4.42
CA ASN A 281 4.77 20.96 5.52
C ASN A 281 5.02 20.06 6.74
N HIS A 282 5.89 19.10 6.64
CA HIS A 282 6.24 18.14 7.69
C HIS A 282 7.74 18.08 7.92
#